data_4f35f5e48bd69aad791475cb6fa69381
#
_entry.id   4f35f5e48bd69aad791475cb6fa69381
#
_cell.length_a   1.000
_cell.length_b   1.000
_cell.length_c   1.000
_cell.angle_alpha   90.00
_cell.angle_beta   90.00
_cell.angle_gamma   90.00
#
_symmetry.space_group_name_H-M   'P 1'
#
loop_
_entity.id
_entity.type
_entity.pdbx_description
1 polymer ?
#
loop_
_entity_poly.entity_id
_entity_poly.type
_entity_poly.pdbx_seq_one_letter_code
_entity_poly.pdbx_strand_id
1 'polypeptide(L)'
;MVKLALVALVVAACGDNAEPCGPDNFCARLSGWHLFDNIADQTPAPGVVPYDVNTALFSDYATKNRFLVLPQGAPATWSDHDALDLPVGTLLVKTFSYLHDRRDPTLGRTLLETRVLVHGDAGWHGAAYVYNDDGHDATLQIAGAILDESWIHDDGSQRTDEYVVPNENQCKNCHAEHDNTLTPLGPKVRHLNKAGQLEAMIADGSLVGAPDPAMWMRAPDAFDPSSGTLDQRARAWLDINCGHCHNPTGAARTSGLFLDVLETDPAVFGVCKPPVATGRGSGGFQFDIVPGKPDESIMVYRISSTEPEIKMPELGRNLVHAEGVALIRDWISAMPGGCTGFTGRHGQPTGHAPRS
;
A
#
# COMPACT_ATOMS: atom_id res chain seq x y z
N MET A 1 -37.92 61.98 -28.67
CA MET A 1 -36.72 61.42 -28.03
C MET A 1 -37.14 60.43 -26.96
N VAL A 2 -37.12 59.15 -27.32
CA VAL A 2 -37.48 58.06 -26.40
C VAL A 2 -36.16 57.52 -25.80
N LYS A 3 -35.99 57.64 -24.49
CA LYS A 3 -34.85 57.07 -23.76
C LYS A 3 -35.14 55.60 -23.52
N LEU A 4 -34.37 54.73 -24.17
CA LEU A 4 -34.30 53.30 -23.85
C LEU A 4 -33.49 53.14 -22.55
N ALA A 5 -34.12 52.64 -21.51
CA ALA A 5 -33.46 52.24 -20.30
C ALA A 5 -32.95 50.79 -20.48
N LEU A 6 -31.63 50.59 -20.48
CA LEU A 6 -31.01 49.30 -20.50
C LEU A 6 -31.08 48.71 -19.07
N VAL A 7 -31.95 47.69 -18.86
CA VAL A 7 -31.99 46.92 -17.63
C VAL A 7 -30.86 45.87 -17.73
N ALA A 8 -29.76 46.09 -17.01
CA ALA A 8 -28.74 45.09 -16.83
C ALA A 8 -29.25 43.98 -15.91
N LEU A 9 -29.49 42.83 -16.44
CA LEU A 9 -29.80 41.61 -15.65
C LEU A 9 -28.51 41.17 -14.98
N VAL A 10 -28.34 41.47 -13.69
CA VAL A 10 -27.27 40.88 -12.87
C VAL A 10 -27.68 39.45 -12.61
N VAL A 11 -27.16 38.50 -13.35
CA VAL A 11 -27.20 37.09 -12.98
C VAL A 11 -26.26 36.94 -11.79
N ALA A 12 -26.83 36.91 -10.58
CA ALA A 12 -26.10 36.45 -9.41
C ALA A 12 -25.79 34.96 -9.64
N ALA A 13 -24.56 34.68 -10.04
CA ALA A 13 -24.01 33.34 -9.91
C ALA A 13 -24.00 33.02 -8.42
N CYS A 14 -24.88 32.13 -7.97
CA CYS A 14 -24.72 31.44 -6.70
C CYS A 14 -23.41 30.64 -6.83
N GLY A 15 -22.30 31.26 -6.48
CA GLY A 15 -21.06 30.54 -6.25
C GLY A 15 -21.28 29.72 -4.99
N ASP A 16 -21.17 28.42 -5.10
CA ASP A 16 -20.99 27.52 -3.96
C ASP A 16 -19.71 27.99 -3.23
N ASN A 17 -19.91 28.71 -2.11
CA ASN A 17 -18.84 29.09 -1.18
C ASN A 17 -18.48 27.85 -0.31
N ALA A 18 -18.38 26.67 -0.87
CA ALA A 18 -17.82 25.54 -0.19
C ALA A 18 -16.30 25.77 -0.06
N GLU A 19 -15.79 25.71 1.16
CA GLU A 19 -14.35 25.73 1.35
C GLU A 19 -13.68 24.62 0.54
N PRO A 20 -12.51 24.87 -0.07
CA PRO A 20 -11.82 23.85 -0.83
C PRO A 20 -11.50 22.63 0.04
N CYS A 21 -11.49 21.45 -0.54
CA CYS A 21 -11.09 20.22 0.16
C CYS A 21 -9.65 20.35 0.65
N GLY A 22 -9.37 19.84 1.84
CA GLY A 22 -8.07 19.92 2.46
C GLY A 22 -7.90 18.92 3.61
N PRO A 23 -6.75 18.95 4.29
CA PRO A 23 -6.44 18.01 5.36
C PRO A 23 -7.42 18.09 6.54
N ASP A 24 -7.94 19.28 6.84
CA ASP A 24 -8.89 19.53 7.94
C ASP A 24 -10.35 19.55 7.48
N ASN A 25 -10.60 19.52 6.17
CA ASN A 25 -11.92 19.60 5.57
C ASN A 25 -12.03 18.68 4.36
N PHE A 26 -12.23 17.38 4.58
CA PHE A 26 -12.49 16.44 3.51
C PHE A 26 -13.85 16.72 2.87
N CYS A 27 -13.85 16.83 1.53
CA CYS A 27 -15.10 17.00 0.80
C CYS A 27 -16.05 15.82 1.03
N ALA A 28 -17.35 16.07 1.07
CA ALA A 28 -18.36 15.03 1.23
C ALA A 28 -18.41 14.06 0.02
N ARG A 29 -17.96 14.53 -1.15
CA ARG A 29 -17.90 13.76 -2.41
C ARG A 29 -16.53 13.83 -3.02
N LEU A 30 -16.14 12.73 -3.72
CA LEU A 30 -14.86 12.64 -4.42
C LEU A 30 -14.75 13.69 -5.53
N SER A 31 -15.84 14.00 -6.22
CA SER A 31 -15.89 15.04 -7.25
C SER A 31 -15.43 16.42 -6.75
N GLY A 32 -15.62 16.73 -5.47
CA GLY A 32 -15.17 17.98 -4.85
C GLY A 32 -13.68 18.19 -4.83
N TRP A 33 -12.87 17.12 -4.96
CA TRP A 33 -11.42 17.21 -5.05
C TRP A 33 -10.90 17.57 -6.45
N HIS A 34 -11.75 17.53 -7.48
CA HIS A 34 -11.39 17.82 -8.88
C HIS A 34 -10.20 16.99 -9.40
N LEU A 35 -10.11 15.73 -8.96
CA LEU A 35 -8.99 14.83 -9.31
C LEU A 35 -9.15 14.20 -10.70
N PHE A 36 -10.36 14.13 -11.20
CA PHE A 36 -10.69 13.42 -12.43
C PHE A 36 -11.55 14.28 -13.36
N ASP A 37 -11.23 14.31 -14.64
CA ASP A 37 -12.11 14.80 -15.69
C ASP A 37 -13.29 13.83 -15.93
N ASN A 38 -13.03 12.53 -15.74
CA ASN A 38 -14.05 11.48 -15.73
C ASN A 38 -13.75 10.50 -14.58
N ILE A 39 -14.61 10.52 -13.56
CA ILE A 39 -14.44 9.68 -12.36
C ILE A 39 -14.64 8.20 -12.71
N ALA A 40 -15.66 7.84 -13.51
CA ALA A 40 -15.98 6.46 -13.85
C ALA A 40 -14.83 5.78 -14.62
N ASP A 41 -14.21 6.50 -15.55
CA ASP A 41 -13.07 6.01 -16.32
C ASP A 41 -11.73 6.18 -15.60
N GLN A 42 -11.71 6.92 -14.50
CA GLN A 42 -10.48 7.32 -13.77
C GLN A 42 -9.54 8.14 -14.66
N THR A 43 -10.11 8.99 -15.55
CA THR A 43 -9.33 9.91 -16.37
C THR A 43 -8.84 11.06 -15.51
N PRO A 44 -7.52 11.20 -15.28
CA PRO A 44 -6.99 12.22 -14.38
C PRO A 44 -7.20 13.63 -14.93
N ALA A 45 -7.53 14.57 -14.07
CA ALA A 45 -7.56 15.99 -14.38
C ALA A 45 -6.13 16.54 -14.59
N PRO A 46 -5.95 17.72 -15.25
CA PRO A 46 -4.65 18.35 -15.40
C PRO A 46 -3.93 18.53 -14.06
N GLY A 47 -2.67 18.11 -13.98
CA GLY A 47 -1.85 18.15 -12.77
C GLY A 47 -1.96 16.91 -11.86
N VAL A 48 -2.86 16.01 -12.17
CA VAL A 48 -2.96 14.70 -11.50
C VAL A 48 -2.16 13.68 -12.29
N VAL A 49 -1.05 13.20 -11.73
CA VAL A 49 -0.09 12.33 -12.42
C VAL A 49 -0.34 10.87 -12.06
N PRO A 50 -0.75 10.02 -13.01
CA PRO A 50 -0.87 8.60 -12.76
C PRO A 50 0.52 7.98 -12.61
N TYR A 51 0.63 7.00 -11.68
CA TYR A 51 1.85 6.20 -11.52
C TYR A 51 1.52 4.74 -11.23
N ASP A 52 2.46 3.86 -11.49
CA ASP A 52 2.35 2.45 -11.17
C ASP A 52 3.61 1.93 -10.47
N VAL A 53 3.54 0.73 -9.91
CA VAL A 53 4.62 0.09 -9.16
C VAL A 53 4.98 -1.26 -9.76
N ASN A 54 6.24 -1.68 -9.60
CA ASN A 54 6.71 -2.96 -10.14
C ASN A 54 5.97 -4.15 -9.52
N THR A 55 5.86 -4.19 -8.21
CA THR A 55 5.06 -5.18 -7.47
C THR A 55 3.97 -4.45 -6.70
N ALA A 56 2.73 -4.87 -6.85
CA ALA A 56 1.61 -4.26 -6.13
C ALA A 56 1.41 -4.89 -4.75
N LEU A 57 1.08 -4.06 -3.75
CA LEU A 57 0.57 -4.54 -2.47
C LEU A 57 -0.75 -5.29 -2.73
N PHE A 58 -0.87 -6.50 -2.19
CA PHE A 58 -2.09 -7.30 -2.32
C PHE A 58 -3.25 -6.70 -1.50
N SER A 59 -4.43 -6.70 -2.06
CA SER A 59 -5.69 -6.31 -1.42
C SER A 59 -6.82 -7.07 -2.12
N ASP A 60 -6.99 -8.33 -1.75
CA ASP A 60 -8.08 -9.22 -2.19
C ASP A 60 -8.33 -9.25 -3.70
N TYR A 61 -7.25 -9.25 -4.49
CA TYR A 61 -7.26 -9.19 -5.96
C TYR A 61 -7.82 -7.90 -6.58
N ALA A 62 -8.16 -6.88 -5.78
CA ALA A 62 -8.57 -5.59 -6.33
C ALA A 62 -7.42 -4.95 -7.12
N THR A 63 -7.72 -4.46 -8.30
CA THR A 63 -6.81 -3.63 -9.11
C THR A 63 -6.71 -2.23 -8.51
N LYS A 64 -5.63 -1.51 -8.83
CA LYS A 64 -5.36 -0.21 -8.22
C LYS A 64 -4.89 0.80 -9.25
N ASN A 65 -5.63 1.89 -9.38
CA ASN A 65 -5.15 3.10 -10.03
C ASN A 65 -4.51 4.00 -8.96
N ARG A 66 -3.35 4.59 -9.25
CA ARG A 66 -2.61 5.44 -8.34
C ARG A 66 -2.30 6.76 -8.99
N PHE A 67 -2.46 7.85 -8.22
CA PHE A 67 -2.19 9.18 -8.71
C PHE A 67 -1.46 10.00 -7.65
N LEU A 68 -0.62 10.90 -8.13
CA LEU A 68 0.13 11.87 -7.34
C LEU A 68 -0.27 13.28 -7.80
N VAL A 69 -0.57 14.15 -6.85
CA VAL A 69 -0.74 15.58 -7.10
C VAL A 69 0.28 16.32 -6.25
N LEU A 70 1.16 17.07 -6.90
CA LEU A 70 2.11 17.94 -6.22
C LEU A 70 1.63 19.40 -6.24
N PRO A 71 1.88 20.15 -5.17
CA PRO A 71 1.62 21.60 -5.17
C PRO A 71 2.42 22.28 -6.27
N GLN A 72 1.85 23.31 -6.86
CA GLN A 72 2.51 24.06 -7.91
C GLN A 72 3.86 24.64 -7.44
N GLY A 73 4.93 24.30 -8.17
CA GLY A 73 6.28 24.77 -7.88
C GLY A 73 6.97 24.12 -6.69
N ALA A 74 6.38 23.08 -6.09
CA ALA A 74 6.98 22.32 -5.01
C ALA A 74 7.18 20.84 -5.44
N PRO A 75 8.37 20.48 -5.92
CA PRO A 75 8.65 19.12 -6.36
C PRO A 75 8.77 18.13 -5.19
N ALA A 76 8.59 16.84 -5.48
CA ALA A 76 9.02 15.77 -4.61
C ALA A 76 10.55 15.70 -4.56
N THR A 77 11.12 15.28 -3.41
CA THR A 77 12.56 15.05 -3.29
C THR A 77 12.85 13.55 -3.24
N TRP A 78 13.93 13.16 -3.91
CA TRP A 78 14.39 11.78 -3.96
C TRP A 78 14.73 11.22 -2.57
N SER A 79 14.33 9.98 -2.31
CA SER A 79 14.75 9.19 -1.16
C SER A 79 15.19 7.81 -1.63
N ASP A 80 16.38 7.37 -1.22
CA ASP A 80 16.92 6.07 -1.65
C ASP A 80 16.19 4.88 -1.00
N HIS A 81 15.68 5.06 0.21
CA HIS A 81 15.20 3.96 1.05
C HIS A 81 13.71 4.06 1.37
N ASP A 82 13.24 5.24 1.69
CA ASP A 82 11.87 5.49 2.13
C ASP A 82 10.95 5.94 0.97
N ALA A 83 9.72 6.33 1.31
CA ALA A 83 8.89 7.06 0.38
C ALA A 83 9.60 8.35 -0.08
N LEU A 84 9.28 8.85 -1.26
CA LEU A 84 9.71 10.19 -1.68
C LEU A 84 9.37 11.20 -0.58
N ASP A 85 10.24 12.19 -0.36
CA ASP A 85 9.89 13.33 0.48
C ASP A 85 8.94 14.24 -0.31
N LEU A 86 7.69 14.26 0.14
CA LEU A 86 6.58 14.89 -0.53
C LEU A 86 6.21 16.20 0.19
N PRO A 87 6.15 17.33 -0.50
CA PRO A 87 5.87 18.64 0.14
C PRO A 87 4.46 18.72 0.72
N VAL A 88 4.25 19.59 1.70
CA VAL A 88 2.92 19.96 2.21
C VAL A 88 2.04 20.41 1.05
N GLY A 89 0.79 19.97 1.01
CA GLY A 89 -0.16 20.14 -0.09
C GLY A 89 -0.19 18.98 -1.09
N THR A 90 0.69 17.98 -0.94
CA THR A 90 0.65 16.77 -1.79
C THR A 90 -0.60 15.94 -1.53
N LEU A 91 -1.19 15.39 -2.60
CA LEU A 91 -2.20 14.34 -2.53
C LEU A 91 -1.65 13.03 -3.09
N LEU A 92 -1.86 11.94 -2.35
CA LEU A 92 -1.69 10.58 -2.84
C LEU A 92 -3.08 9.95 -2.95
N VAL A 93 -3.43 9.52 -4.16
CA VAL A 93 -4.77 9.02 -4.48
C VAL A 93 -4.66 7.58 -4.96
N LYS A 94 -5.51 6.71 -4.42
CA LYS A 94 -5.54 5.30 -4.79
C LYS A 94 -6.97 4.81 -4.94
N THR A 95 -7.36 4.46 -6.15
CA THR A 95 -8.66 3.84 -6.45
C THR A 95 -8.53 2.34 -6.52
N PHE A 96 -9.44 1.62 -5.88
CA PHE A 96 -9.55 0.17 -5.90
C PHE A 96 -10.75 -0.24 -6.75
N SER A 97 -10.59 -1.29 -7.53
CA SER A 97 -11.68 -1.83 -8.38
C SER A 97 -11.52 -3.33 -8.60
N TYR A 98 -12.62 -4.04 -8.78
CA TYR A 98 -12.62 -5.40 -9.32
C TYR A 98 -12.90 -5.38 -10.81
N LEU A 99 -12.05 -6.06 -11.60
CA LEU A 99 -12.38 -6.38 -12.99
C LEU A 99 -13.54 -7.39 -13.01
N HIS A 100 -14.51 -7.19 -13.87
CA HIS A 100 -15.63 -8.14 -14.02
C HIS A 100 -15.11 -9.54 -14.40
N ASP A 101 -14.12 -9.58 -15.28
CA ASP A 101 -13.36 -10.79 -15.63
C ASP A 101 -11.86 -10.44 -15.69
N ARG A 102 -11.06 -11.06 -14.85
CA ARG A 102 -9.61 -10.77 -14.79
C ARG A 102 -8.86 -11.21 -16.05
N ARG A 103 -9.44 -12.15 -16.82
CA ARG A 103 -8.87 -12.65 -18.08
C ARG A 103 -9.11 -11.68 -19.24
N ASP A 104 -10.12 -10.80 -19.12
CA ASP A 104 -10.48 -9.82 -20.14
C ASP A 104 -10.88 -8.48 -19.51
N PRO A 105 -9.90 -7.58 -19.28
CA PRO A 105 -10.17 -6.27 -18.69
C PRO A 105 -11.11 -5.38 -19.53
N THR A 106 -11.36 -5.71 -20.79
CA THR A 106 -12.27 -4.93 -21.66
C THR A 106 -13.74 -5.11 -21.29
N LEU A 107 -14.07 -6.13 -20.50
CA LEU A 107 -15.42 -6.37 -19.98
C LEU A 107 -15.82 -5.40 -18.85
N GLY A 108 -14.91 -4.49 -18.46
CA GLY A 108 -15.18 -3.46 -17.48
C GLY A 108 -14.80 -3.85 -16.05
N ARG A 109 -15.15 -2.98 -15.12
CA ARG A 109 -14.80 -3.10 -13.70
C ARG A 109 -15.85 -2.43 -12.81
N THR A 110 -15.96 -2.89 -11.58
CA THR A 110 -16.67 -2.20 -10.49
C THR A 110 -15.67 -1.37 -9.69
N LEU A 111 -15.89 -0.05 -9.58
CA LEU A 111 -15.12 0.82 -8.69
C LEU A 111 -15.61 0.63 -7.26
N LEU A 112 -14.71 0.39 -6.32
CA LEU A 112 -15.01 0.12 -4.91
C LEU A 112 -14.87 1.37 -4.07
N GLU A 113 -13.64 1.85 -3.96
CA GLU A 113 -13.27 3.01 -3.17
C GLU A 113 -12.12 3.81 -3.80
N THR A 114 -12.06 5.08 -3.47
CA THR A 114 -10.86 5.91 -3.65
C THR A 114 -10.38 6.39 -2.29
N ARG A 115 -9.12 6.11 -1.95
CA ARG A 115 -8.45 6.67 -0.77
C ARG A 115 -7.65 7.89 -1.17
N VAL A 116 -7.78 8.95 -0.38
CA VAL A 116 -7.03 10.21 -0.54
C VAL A 116 -6.21 10.41 0.72
N LEU A 117 -4.89 10.51 0.58
CA LEU A 117 -3.99 10.99 1.61
C LEU A 117 -3.59 12.42 1.27
N VAL A 118 -3.69 13.32 2.23
CA VAL A 118 -3.36 14.75 2.09
C VAL A 118 -2.24 15.09 3.04
N HIS A 119 -1.18 15.71 2.54
CA HIS A 119 -0.09 16.24 3.36
C HIS A 119 -0.43 17.65 3.82
N GLY A 120 -0.87 17.81 5.06
CA GLY A 120 -1.15 19.10 5.70
C GLY A 120 0.03 19.59 6.55
N ASP A 121 -0.07 20.81 7.11
CA ASP A 121 0.95 21.38 8.00
C ASP A 121 1.16 20.53 9.28
N ALA A 122 0.12 19.85 9.74
CA ALA A 122 0.16 18.96 10.91
C ALA A 122 0.58 17.51 10.57
N GLY A 123 0.93 17.22 9.31
CA GLY A 123 1.26 15.90 8.81
C GLY A 123 0.20 15.34 7.85
N TRP A 124 0.22 14.01 7.68
CA TRP A 124 -0.66 13.34 6.74
C TRP A 124 -2.03 13.04 7.34
N HIS A 125 -3.07 13.23 6.53
CA HIS A 125 -4.46 12.90 6.83
C HIS A 125 -5.02 12.02 5.73
N GLY A 126 -5.95 11.12 6.05
CA GLY A 126 -6.47 10.18 5.07
C GLY A 126 -7.97 9.93 5.20
N ALA A 127 -8.63 9.77 4.06
CA ALA A 127 -10.03 9.39 3.99
C ALA A 127 -10.30 8.42 2.84
N ALA A 128 -11.35 7.62 3.00
CA ALA A 128 -11.87 6.72 1.98
C ALA A 128 -13.21 7.25 1.44
N TYR A 129 -13.40 7.12 0.14
CA TYR A 129 -14.64 7.45 -0.58
C TYR A 129 -15.16 6.18 -1.23
N VAL A 130 -16.37 5.76 -0.89
CA VAL A 130 -17.03 4.60 -1.51
C VAL A 130 -17.88 5.06 -2.68
N TYR A 131 -17.73 4.37 -3.81
CA TYR A 131 -18.44 4.69 -5.04
C TYR A 131 -19.93 4.46 -4.90
N ASN A 132 -20.72 5.33 -5.54
CA ASN A 132 -22.15 5.13 -5.74
C ASN A 132 -22.38 3.99 -6.76
N ASP A 133 -23.58 3.41 -6.77
CA ASP A 133 -23.92 2.28 -7.64
C ASP A 133 -23.71 2.56 -9.14
N ASP A 134 -23.81 3.83 -9.54
CA ASP A 134 -23.60 4.26 -10.94
C ASP A 134 -22.11 4.49 -11.28
N GLY A 135 -21.20 4.45 -10.30
CA GLY A 135 -19.77 4.65 -10.50
C GLY A 135 -19.34 6.06 -10.90
N HIS A 136 -20.27 7.02 -10.95
CA HIS A 136 -19.97 8.38 -11.42
C HIS A 136 -19.46 9.33 -10.34
N ASP A 137 -19.65 9.01 -9.05
CA ASP A 137 -19.08 9.74 -7.93
C ASP A 137 -18.88 8.78 -6.73
N ALA A 138 -18.19 9.25 -5.71
CA ALA A 138 -17.99 8.50 -4.48
C ALA A 138 -18.22 9.39 -3.25
N THR A 139 -18.74 8.80 -2.18
CA THR A 139 -19.12 9.47 -0.95
C THR A 139 -18.13 9.17 0.16
N LEU A 140 -17.76 10.20 0.94
CA LEU A 140 -16.86 10.08 2.10
C LEU A 140 -17.40 9.07 3.12
N GLN A 141 -16.54 8.11 3.52
CA GLN A 141 -16.84 7.07 4.49
C GLN A 141 -15.90 7.16 5.70
N ILE A 142 -16.37 7.82 6.76
CA ILE A 142 -15.58 7.98 8.01
C ILE A 142 -15.56 6.67 8.81
N ALA A 143 -16.68 5.95 8.83
CA ALA A 143 -16.84 4.72 9.60
C ALA A 143 -16.28 3.46 8.92
N GLY A 144 -15.87 3.57 7.65
CA GLY A 144 -15.59 2.43 6.79
C GLY A 144 -16.86 1.80 6.23
N ALA A 145 -16.69 0.77 5.39
CA ALA A 145 -17.78 0.02 4.78
C ALA A 145 -17.38 -1.44 4.52
N ILE A 146 -18.38 -2.29 4.27
CA ILE A 146 -18.20 -3.65 3.75
C ILE A 146 -18.98 -3.70 2.44
N LEU A 147 -18.34 -4.16 1.37
CA LEU A 147 -18.90 -4.28 0.03
C LEU A 147 -18.90 -5.75 -0.39
N ASP A 148 -20.07 -6.28 -0.72
CA ASP A 148 -20.21 -7.65 -1.22
C ASP A 148 -19.94 -7.65 -2.73
N GLU A 149 -18.82 -8.25 -3.14
CA GLU A 149 -18.35 -8.18 -4.51
C GLU A 149 -18.12 -9.57 -5.10
N SER A 150 -18.20 -9.64 -6.43
CA SER A 150 -17.89 -10.86 -7.16
C SER A 150 -17.23 -10.57 -8.51
N TRP A 151 -16.34 -11.48 -8.95
CA TRP A 151 -15.65 -11.38 -10.23
C TRP A 151 -15.32 -12.76 -10.79
N ILE A 152 -14.97 -12.82 -12.07
CA ILE A 152 -14.37 -14.02 -12.67
C ILE A 152 -12.85 -13.93 -12.51
N HIS A 153 -12.28 -14.95 -11.87
CA HIS A 153 -10.86 -15.04 -11.60
C HIS A 153 -10.04 -15.56 -12.79
N ASP A 154 -8.70 -15.53 -12.69
CA ASP A 154 -7.79 -15.93 -13.77
C ASP A 154 -7.97 -17.40 -14.20
N ASP A 155 -8.42 -18.27 -13.28
CA ASP A 155 -8.76 -19.67 -13.54
C ASP A 155 -10.18 -19.88 -14.14
N GLY A 156 -10.91 -18.80 -14.37
CA GLY A 156 -12.29 -18.82 -14.89
C GLY A 156 -13.36 -19.09 -13.83
N SER A 157 -12.98 -19.29 -12.57
CA SER A 157 -13.94 -19.47 -11.48
C SER A 157 -14.54 -18.14 -11.03
N GLN A 158 -15.80 -18.16 -10.61
CA GLN A 158 -16.38 -17.02 -9.91
C GLN A 158 -15.83 -16.97 -8.48
N ARG A 159 -15.37 -15.79 -8.06
CA ARG A 159 -14.93 -15.48 -6.69
C ARG A 159 -15.85 -14.45 -6.08
N THR A 160 -15.91 -14.46 -4.76
CA THR A 160 -16.65 -13.47 -3.95
C THR A 160 -15.77 -12.99 -2.81
N ASP A 161 -15.97 -11.75 -2.39
CA ASP A 161 -15.31 -11.16 -1.23
C ASP A 161 -16.24 -10.18 -0.51
N GLU A 162 -16.17 -10.14 0.80
CA GLU A 162 -16.66 -9.04 1.63
C GLU A 162 -15.54 -8.00 1.75
N TYR A 163 -15.38 -7.17 0.70
CA TYR A 163 -14.31 -6.18 0.63
C TYR A 163 -14.45 -5.14 1.73
N VAL A 164 -13.42 -4.98 2.56
CA VAL A 164 -13.44 -4.05 3.70
C VAL A 164 -12.80 -2.71 3.32
N VAL A 165 -13.62 -1.66 3.30
CA VAL A 165 -13.16 -0.27 3.26
C VAL A 165 -12.77 0.15 4.68
N PRO A 166 -11.50 0.51 4.95
CA PRO A 166 -11.05 0.83 6.30
C PRO A 166 -11.58 2.18 6.78
N ASN A 167 -11.82 2.28 8.07
CA ASN A 167 -12.00 3.57 8.74
C ASN A 167 -10.64 4.22 9.05
N GLU A 168 -10.65 5.48 9.49
CA GLU A 168 -9.44 6.25 9.78
C GLU A 168 -8.51 5.55 10.80
N ASN A 169 -9.05 4.93 11.85
CA ASN A 169 -8.25 4.23 12.85
C ASN A 169 -7.57 2.98 12.27
N GLN A 170 -8.24 2.28 11.36
CA GLN A 170 -7.68 1.13 10.68
C GLN A 170 -6.58 1.53 9.69
N CYS A 171 -6.64 2.73 9.10
CA CYS A 171 -5.54 3.25 8.28
C CYS A 171 -4.24 3.36 9.09
N LYS A 172 -4.32 3.81 10.34
CA LYS A 172 -3.16 3.96 11.24
C LYS A 172 -2.46 2.63 11.54
N ASN A 173 -3.15 1.50 11.51
CA ASN A 173 -2.53 0.19 11.75
C ASN A 173 -1.43 -0.17 10.74
N CYS A 174 -1.52 0.35 9.50
CA CYS A 174 -0.49 0.15 8.47
C CYS A 174 0.33 1.42 8.21
N HIS A 175 -0.30 2.59 8.33
CA HIS A 175 0.29 3.88 7.96
C HIS A 175 0.87 4.66 9.14
N ALA A 176 0.73 4.20 10.40
CA ALA A 176 1.31 4.89 11.53
C ALA A 176 2.68 4.35 11.88
N GLU A 177 3.59 5.26 12.20
CA GLU A 177 4.82 4.98 12.91
C GLU A 177 4.55 4.73 14.40
N HIS A 178 5.60 4.41 15.14
CA HIS A 178 5.52 4.07 16.57
C HIS A 178 4.94 5.19 17.45
N ASP A 179 4.93 6.43 16.98
CA ASP A 179 4.38 7.63 17.63
C ASP A 179 2.97 7.98 17.19
N ASN A 180 2.33 7.12 16.39
CA ASN A 180 1.03 7.32 15.73
C ASN A 180 1.01 8.42 14.65
N THR A 181 2.15 8.91 14.20
CA THR A 181 2.23 9.80 13.03
C THR A 181 1.86 9.00 11.78
N LEU A 182 0.86 9.46 11.06
CA LEU A 182 0.45 8.84 9.81
C LEU A 182 1.47 9.16 8.72
N THR A 183 1.96 8.13 8.02
CA THR A 183 2.93 8.25 6.94
C THR A 183 2.48 7.47 5.71
N PRO A 184 2.81 7.94 4.49
CA PRO A 184 2.56 7.17 3.28
C PRO A 184 3.47 5.94 3.22
N LEU A 185 2.95 4.79 2.77
CA LEU A 185 3.75 3.58 2.53
C LEU A 185 4.66 3.69 1.29
N GLY A 186 4.47 4.69 0.49
CA GLY A 186 5.15 5.04 -0.73
C GLY A 186 4.53 6.29 -1.36
N PRO A 187 4.95 6.66 -2.56
CA PRO A 187 5.76 5.87 -3.50
C PRO A 187 7.26 5.83 -3.11
N LYS A 188 7.85 4.63 -3.21
CA LYS A 188 9.29 4.42 -3.04
C LYS A 188 9.96 4.29 -4.40
N VAL A 189 11.11 4.91 -4.58
CA VAL A 189 11.86 4.94 -5.85
C VAL A 189 12.02 3.55 -6.45
N ARG A 190 12.42 2.56 -5.66
CA ARG A 190 12.64 1.19 -6.15
C ARG A 190 11.41 0.54 -6.78
N HIS A 191 10.21 0.93 -6.35
CA HIS A 191 8.95 0.46 -6.93
C HIS A 191 8.44 1.33 -8.07
N LEU A 192 8.78 2.65 -8.08
CA LEU A 192 8.48 3.57 -9.17
C LEU A 192 9.40 3.41 -10.38
N ASN A 193 10.57 2.79 -10.22
CA ASN A 193 11.53 2.57 -11.32
C ASN A 193 10.97 1.54 -12.32
N LYS A 194 9.99 2.00 -13.10
CA LYS A 194 9.18 1.25 -14.04
C LYS A 194 8.81 2.13 -15.23
N ALA A 195 9.03 1.62 -16.42
CA ALA A 195 8.54 2.21 -17.68
C ALA A 195 8.89 3.71 -17.89
N GLY A 196 10.04 4.17 -17.38
CA GLY A 196 10.47 5.57 -17.57
C GLY A 196 9.77 6.60 -16.68
N GLN A 197 9.03 6.17 -15.64
CA GLN A 197 8.30 7.10 -14.76
C GLN A 197 9.24 8.05 -14.01
N LEU A 198 10.35 7.55 -13.46
CA LEU A 198 11.32 8.39 -12.74
C LEU A 198 11.98 9.41 -13.66
N GLU A 199 12.38 8.98 -14.87
CA GLU A 199 12.95 9.82 -15.88
C GLU A 199 11.98 10.93 -16.29
N ALA A 200 10.69 10.62 -16.45
CA ALA A 200 9.67 11.60 -16.79
C ALA A 200 9.49 12.63 -15.66
N MET A 201 9.40 12.18 -14.41
CA MET A 201 9.27 13.08 -13.24
C MET A 201 10.49 13.98 -13.04
N ILE A 202 11.69 13.49 -13.36
CA ILE A 202 12.91 14.31 -13.30
C ILE A 202 12.92 15.33 -14.46
N ALA A 203 12.54 14.90 -15.66
CA ALA A 203 12.55 15.74 -16.85
C ALA A 203 11.54 16.90 -16.78
N ASP A 204 10.38 16.70 -16.18
CA ASP A 204 9.36 17.74 -15.97
C ASP A 204 9.58 18.57 -14.69
N GLY A 205 10.57 18.20 -13.87
CA GLY A 205 10.94 18.90 -12.64
C GLY A 205 10.04 18.58 -11.44
N SER A 206 9.17 17.57 -11.51
CA SER A 206 8.33 17.12 -10.41
C SER A 206 9.07 16.26 -9.37
N LEU A 207 10.26 15.75 -9.73
CA LEU A 207 11.17 15.01 -8.83
C LEU A 207 12.58 15.60 -8.93
N VAL A 208 13.14 15.99 -7.78
CA VAL A 208 14.49 16.57 -7.66
C VAL A 208 15.39 15.73 -6.75
N GLY A 209 16.70 16.00 -6.80
CA GLY A 209 17.68 15.35 -5.92
C GLY A 209 18.03 13.91 -6.30
N ALA A 210 17.65 13.44 -7.48
CA ALA A 210 18.00 12.12 -7.96
C ALA A 210 19.53 11.97 -8.15
N PRO A 211 20.14 10.85 -7.70
CA PRO A 211 21.54 10.53 -7.98
C PRO A 211 21.73 10.08 -9.43
N ASP A 212 22.96 9.67 -9.78
CA ASP A 212 23.24 9.08 -11.07
C ASP A 212 22.28 7.88 -11.34
N PRO A 213 21.66 7.78 -12.53
CA PRO A 213 20.73 6.69 -12.86
C PRO A 213 21.29 5.27 -12.66
N ALA A 214 22.61 5.09 -12.74
CA ALA A 214 23.26 3.82 -12.46
C ALA A 214 23.12 3.36 -10.98
N MET A 215 22.78 4.29 -10.09
CA MET A 215 22.57 4.02 -8.67
C MET A 215 21.09 3.77 -8.30
N TRP A 216 20.16 3.95 -9.23
CA TRP A 216 18.75 3.80 -8.94
C TRP A 216 18.37 2.36 -8.65
N MET A 217 17.88 2.13 -7.48
CA MET A 217 17.34 0.82 -7.13
C MET A 217 16.08 0.52 -7.94
N ARG A 218 15.93 -0.76 -8.32
CA ARG A 218 14.73 -1.27 -8.96
C ARG A 218 14.30 -2.56 -8.30
N ALA A 219 13.12 -2.56 -7.71
CA ALA A 219 12.48 -3.80 -7.28
C ALA A 219 11.96 -4.55 -8.51
N PRO A 220 12.15 -5.87 -8.62
CA PRO A 220 11.56 -6.65 -9.70
C PRO A 220 10.02 -6.71 -9.58
N ASP A 221 9.35 -7.08 -10.66
CA ASP A 221 7.98 -7.61 -10.58
C ASP A 221 8.04 -9.00 -9.95
N ALA A 222 7.36 -9.19 -8.84
CA ALA A 222 7.41 -10.44 -8.07
C ALA A 222 6.92 -11.65 -8.87
N PHE A 223 6.03 -11.44 -9.84
CA PHE A 223 5.38 -12.49 -10.60
C PHE A 223 5.93 -12.66 -12.03
N ASP A 224 6.85 -11.80 -12.47
CA ASP A 224 7.56 -11.97 -13.73
C ASP A 224 8.94 -12.62 -13.51
N PRO A 225 9.12 -13.91 -13.88
CA PRO A 225 10.42 -14.61 -13.74
C PRO A 225 11.58 -13.95 -14.50
N SER A 226 11.29 -13.14 -15.50
CA SER A 226 12.32 -12.44 -16.28
C SER A 226 12.84 -11.17 -15.59
N SER A 227 12.12 -10.65 -14.58
CA SER A 227 12.42 -9.40 -13.92
C SER A 227 13.52 -9.50 -12.85
N GLY A 228 13.80 -10.71 -12.35
CA GLY A 228 14.83 -10.96 -11.32
C GLY A 228 14.88 -12.40 -10.85
N THR A 229 15.86 -12.72 -10.03
CA THR A 229 15.98 -14.05 -9.40
C THR A 229 14.81 -14.34 -8.49
N LEU A 230 14.59 -15.61 -8.14
CA LEU A 230 13.55 -16.02 -7.19
C LEU A 230 13.69 -15.29 -5.84
N ASP A 231 14.92 -15.15 -5.32
CA ASP A 231 15.18 -14.41 -4.08
C ASP A 231 14.79 -12.93 -4.21
N GLN A 232 15.22 -12.26 -5.26
CA GLN A 232 14.90 -10.85 -5.48
C GLN A 232 13.38 -10.63 -5.61
N ARG A 233 12.66 -11.51 -6.29
CA ARG A 233 11.21 -11.44 -6.47
C ARG A 233 10.45 -11.68 -5.17
N ALA A 234 10.86 -12.70 -4.40
CA ALA A 234 10.26 -12.99 -3.09
C ALA A 234 10.48 -11.83 -2.11
N ARG A 235 11.69 -11.27 -2.07
CA ARG A 235 12.01 -10.11 -1.22
C ARG A 235 11.26 -8.84 -1.65
N ALA A 236 11.08 -8.60 -2.95
CA ALA A 236 10.26 -7.49 -3.44
C ALA A 236 8.79 -7.64 -3.05
N TRP A 237 8.25 -8.87 -3.07
CA TRP A 237 6.90 -9.14 -2.59
C TRP A 237 6.76 -8.93 -1.09
N LEU A 238 7.73 -9.37 -0.29
CA LEU A 238 7.77 -9.16 1.16
C LEU A 238 7.93 -7.69 1.52
N ASP A 239 8.79 -6.95 0.81
CA ASP A 239 9.00 -5.52 1.01
C ASP A 239 7.70 -4.73 0.91
N ILE A 240 6.94 -4.94 -0.18
CA ILE A 240 5.73 -4.15 -0.41
C ILE A 240 4.53 -4.62 0.40
N ASN A 241 4.43 -5.93 0.73
CA ASN A 241 3.29 -6.49 1.45
C ASN A 241 3.49 -6.53 2.97
N CYS A 242 4.73 -6.56 3.46
CA CYS A 242 5.05 -6.81 4.87
C CYS A 242 6.01 -5.77 5.45
N GLY A 243 6.97 -5.28 4.67
CA GLY A 243 8.05 -4.39 5.12
C GLY A 243 7.56 -3.09 5.74
N HIS A 244 6.40 -2.59 5.36
CA HIS A 244 5.83 -1.36 5.94
C HIS A 244 5.45 -1.49 7.43
N CYS A 245 5.11 -2.70 7.90
CA CYS A 245 4.89 -3.00 9.32
C CYS A 245 6.13 -3.64 9.95
N HIS A 246 6.79 -4.55 9.23
CA HIS A 246 7.94 -5.32 9.67
C HIS A 246 9.25 -4.60 9.33
N ASN A 247 9.52 -3.51 10.04
CA ASN A 247 10.73 -2.69 9.99
C ASN A 247 11.00 -2.09 11.38
N PRO A 248 12.17 -1.45 11.64
CA PRO A 248 12.51 -0.93 12.95
C PRO A 248 11.58 0.15 13.52
N THR A 249 10.84 0.88 12.68
CA THR A 249 9.92 1.96 13.09
C THR A 249 8.45 1.57 12.94
N GLY A 250 8.15 0.48 12.22
CA GLY A 250 6.80 0.04 11.90
C GLY A 250 6.02 -0.57 13.08
N ALA A 251 4.75 -0.83 12.85
CA ALA A 251 3.83 -1.36 13.86
C ALA A 251 4.28 -2.73 14.42
N ALA A 252 4.93 -3.57 13.61
CA ALA A 252 5.42 -4.89 14.00
C ALA A 252 6.90 -4.91 14.47
N ARG A 253 7.51 -3.74 14.77
CA ARG A 253 8.92 -3.63 15.17
C ARG A 253 9.33 -4.54 16.34
N THR A 254 8.41 -4.78 17.29
CA THR A 254 8.67 -5.62 18.47
C THR A 254 8.86 -7.09 18.16
N SER A 255 8.45 -7.54 16.95
CA SER A 255 8.70 -8.90 16.51
C SER A 255 10.18 -9.17 16.22
N GLY A 256 10.96 -8.12 15.96
CA GLY A 256 12.33 -8.23 15.48
C GLY A 256 12.47 -8.97 14.15
N LEU A 257 11.37 -9.12 13.42
CA LEU A 257 11.31 -9.64 12.06
C LEU A 257 11.19 -8.44 11.12
N PHE A 258 12.24 -8.18 10.32
CA PHE A 258 12.26 -7.06 9.39
C PHE A 258 12.31 -7.57 7.95
N LEU A 259 11.35 -7.14 7.14
CA LEU A 259 11.08 -7.68 5.81
C LEU A 259 11.25 -6.61 4.71
N ASP A 260 11.90 -5.51 5.03
CA ASP A 260 12.36 -4.55 4.04
C ASP A 260 13.43 -5.20 3.14
N VAL A 261 13.41 -4.88 1.85
CA VAL A 261 14.34 -5.46 0.87
C VAL A 261 15.80 -5.14 1.17
N LEU A 262 16.07 -4.10 1.95
CA LEU A 262 17.43 -3.68 2.34
C LEU A 262 17.99 -4.46 3.53
N GLU A 263 17.15 -5.19 4.28
CA GLU A 263 17.62 -6.03 5.38
C GLU A 263 18.50 -7.17 4.84
N THR A 264 19.73 -7.25 5.32
CA THR A 264 20.74 -8.21 4.84
C THR A 264 21.07 -9.30 5.85
N ASP A 265 20.70 -9.14 7.13
CA ASP A 265 20.91 -10.19 8.13
C ASP A 265 19.83 -11.26 7.99
N PRO A 266 20.18 -12.50 7.62
CA PRO A 266 19.20 -13.57 7.46
C PRO A 266 18.38 -13.85 8.71
N ALA A 267 18.98 -13.69 9.91
CA ALA A 267 18.30 -13.94 11.17
C ALA A 267 17.26 -12.85 11.47
N VAL A 268 17.57 -11.59 11.18
CA VAL A 268 16.62 -10.47 11.30
C VAL A 268 15.51 -10.60 10.25
N PHE A 269 15.84 -11.07 9.05
CA PHE A 269 14.88 -11.35 7.97
C PHE A 269 14.03 -12.61 8.23
N GLY A 270 14.26 -13.33 9.34
CA GLY A 270 13.42 -14.44 9.80
C GLY A 270 13.99 -15.84 9.61
N VAL A 271 15.15 -16.00 8.95
CA VAL A 271 15.76 -17.31 8.72
C VAL A 271 16.24 -17.90 10.05
N CYS A 272 15.67 -19.03 10.45
CA CYS A 272 15.90 -19.70 11.74
C CYS A 272 15.66 -18.79 12.96
N LYS A 273 14.85 -17.77 12.81
CA LYS A 273 14.49 -16.85 13.88
C LYS A 273 13.31 -17.40 14.66
N PRO A 274 13.42 -17.60 15.99
CA PRO A 274 12.27 -17.94 16.81
C PRO A 274 11.24 -16.80 16.82
N PRO A 275 9.93 -17.12 16.85
CA PRO A 275 8.89 -16.10 16.89
C PRO A 275 8.89 -15.36 18.24
N VAL A 276 8.45 -14.10 18.23
CA VAL A 276 8.26 -13.30 19.43
C VAL A 276 6.76 -13.02 19.59
N ALA A 277 6.20 -13.54 20.71
CA ALA A 277 4.81 -13.27 21.13
C ALA A 277 3.73 -13.55 20.06
N THR A 278 3.89 -14.59 19.24
CA THR A 278 2.97 -14.90 18.13
C THR A 278 1.69 -15.63 18.55
N GLY A 279 1.60 -16.14 19.79
CA GLY A 279 0.42 -16.88 20.26
C GLY A 279 0.04 -18.02 19.31
N ARG A 280 -1.25 -18.09 18.93
CA ARG A 280 -1.77 -19.06 17.93
C ARG A 280 -1.16 -18.90 16.55
N GLY A 281 -0.67 -17.71 16.20
CA GLY A 281 -0.02 -17.42 14.93
C GLY A 281 1.28 -18.20 14.69
N SER A 282 1.86 -18.87 15.72
CA SER A 282 3.01 -19.77 15.50
C SER A 282 2.63 -21.09 14.83
N GLY A 283 1.36 -21.53 14.92
CA GLY A 283 0.93 -22.85 14.43
C GLY A 283 1.66 -24.03 15.10
N GLY A 284 2.39 -23.80 16.20
CA GLY A 284 3.27 -24.78 16.84
C GLY A 284 4.65 -24.91 16.19
N PHE A 285 4.95 -24.11 15.17
CA PHE A 285 6.27 -24.06 14.51
C PHE A 285 7.28 -23.26 15.33
N GLN A 286 8.57 -23.55 15.12
CA GLN A 286 9.66 -23.03 15.94
C GLN A 286 10.33 -21.77 15.36
N PHE A 287 10.25 -21.56 14.04
CA PHE A 287 10.97 -20.50 13.36
C PHE A 287 10.10 -19.78 12.33
N ASP A 288 10.38 -18.50 12.14
CA ASP A 288 9.70 -17.67 11.15
C ASP A 288 9.91 -18.22 9.73
N ILE A 289 11.15 -18.59 9.37
CA ILE A 289 11.53 -19.25 8.11
C ILE A 289 12.44 -20.43 8.41
N VAL A 290 12.12 -21.62 7.91
CA VAL A 290 12.97 -22.81 7.94
C VAL A 290 13.48 -23.11 6.53
N PRO A 291 14.78 -22.94 6.23
CA PRO A 291 15.33 -23.22 4.90
C PRO A 291 15.00 -24.63 4.41
N GLY A 292 14.54 -24.73 3.16
CA GLY A 292 14.10 -25.99 2.53
C GLY A 292 12.77 -26.54 2.99
N LYS A 293 12.10 -25.89 3.97
CA LYS A 293 10.90 -26.44 4.62
C LYS A 293 9.78 -25.42 4.77
N PRO A 294 9.11 -25.03 3.70
CA PRO A 294 8.03 -24.05 3.74
C PRO A 294 6.87 -24.46 4.66
N ASP A 295 6.56 -25.75 4.76
CA ASP A 295 5.47 -26.25 5.62
C ASP A 295 5.80 -26.24 7.13
N GLU A 296 7.07 -26.04 7.50
CA GLU A 296 7.52 -25.88 8.88
C GLU A 296 7.78 -24.39 9.23
N SER A 297 7.49 -23.46 8.29
CA SER A 297 7.77 -22.03 8.43
C SER A 297 6.51 -21.26 8.87
N ILE A 298 6.61 -20.50 9.98
CA ILE A 298 5.53 -19.65 10.50
C ILE A 298 5.07 -18.64 9.44
N MET A 299 5.98 -18.08 8.66
CA MET A 299 5.66 -17.13 7.60
C MET A 299 4.63 -17.72 6.63
N VAL A 300 4.88 -18.93 6.10
CA VAL A 300 3.96 -19.62 5.18
C VAL A 300 2.63 -19.93 5.85
N TYR A 301 2.66 -20.44 7.09
CA TYR A 301 1.45 -20.71 7.84
C TYR A 301 0.55 -19.49 7.97
N ARG A 302 1.12 -18.32 8.32
CA ARG A 302 0.37 -17.08 8.53
C ARG A 302 -0.16 -16.47 7.22
N ILE A 303 0.66 -16.43 6.16
CA ILE A 303 0.21 -15.85 4.88
C ILE A 303 -0.82 -16.73 4.17
N SER A 304 -0.88 -18.02 4.50
CA SER A 304 -1.86 -18.98 3.94
C SER A 304 -3.18 -19.02 4.73
N SER A 305 -3.27 -18.35 5.87
CA SER A 305 -4.47 -18.35 6.71
C SER A 305 -5.38 -17.16 6.40
N THR A 306 -6.69 -17.36 6.58
CA THR A 306 -7.71 -16.28 6.63
C THR A 306 -8.24 -16.05 8.04
N GLU A 307 -7.84 -16.88 9.03
CA GLU A 307 -8.28 -16.73 10.42
C GLU A 307 -7.70 -15.43 11.03
N PRO A 308 -8.53 -14.56 11.64
CA PRO A 308 -8.12 -13.25 12.14
C PRO A 308 -6.92 -13.27 13.10
N GLU A 309 -6.82 -14.28 13.98
CA GLU A 309 -5.72 -14.39 14.96
C GLU A 309 -4.44 -15.02 14.40
N ILE A 310 -4.48 -15.51 13.16
CA ILE A 310 -3.38 -16.23 12.51
C ILE A 310 -2.87 -15.47 11.30
N LYS A 311 -3.78 -14.95 10.45
CA LYS A 311 -3.43 -14.39 9.16
C LYS A 311 -2.42 -13.25 9.25
N MET A 312 -1.55 -13.12 8.24
CA MET A 312 -0.72 -11.96 7.94
C MET A 312 -0.85 -11.58 6.46
N PRO A 313 -1.00 -10.28 6.17
CA PRO A 313 -1.28 -9.16 7.08
C PRO A 313 -2.56 -9.35 7.89
N GLU A 314 -2.59 -8.78 9.10
CA GLU A 314 -3.78 -8.85 9.98
C GLU A 314 -4.98 -8.10 9.40
N LEU A 315 -4.70 -6.99 8.71
CA LEU A 315 -5.67 -6.12 8.06
C LEU A 315 -5.37 -5.98 6.55
N GLY A 316 -6.35 -5.47 5.81
CA GLY A 316 -6.20 -5.14 4.38
C GLY A 316 -6.33 -6.33 3.44
N ARG A 317 -6.70 -7.52 3.97
CA ARG A 317 -7.09 -8.69 3.17
C ARG A 317 -8.05 -9.61 3.91
N ASN A 318 -8.96 -10.22 3.17
CA ASN A 318 -9.81 -11.35 3.58
C ASN A 318 -9.42 -12.64 2.87
N LEU A 319 -8.87 -12.52 1.66
CA LEU A 319 -8.48 -13.66 0.83
C LEU A 319 -6.98 -13.99 0.95
N VAL A 320 -6.62 -15.21 0.62
CA VAL A 320 -5.23 -15.62 0.47
C VAL A 320 -4.72 -15.19 -0.90
N HIS A 321 -3.54 -14.57 -0.95
CA HIS A 321 -2.82 -14.30 -2.19
C HIS A 321 -2.13 -15.58 -2.65
N ALA A 322 -2.81 -16.40 -3.43
CA ALA A 322 -2.34 -17.73 -3.80
C ALA A 322 -0.96 -17.71 -4.49
N GLU A 323 -0.77 -16.76 -5.41
CA GLU A 323 0.47 -16.57 -6.16
C GLU A 323 1.61 -16.08 -5.25
N GLY A 324 1.32 -15.20 -4.29
CA GLY A 324 2.28 -14.74 -3.29
C GLY A 324 2.71 -15.87 -2.35
N VAL A 325 1.76 -16.69 -1.90
CA VAL A 325 2.06 -17.89 -1.09
C VAL A 325 2.93 -18.87 -1.88
N ALA A 326 2.60 -19.14 -3.14
CA ALA A 326 3.40 -20.01 -4.00
C ALA A 326 4.83 -19.49 -4.16
N LEU A 327 4.99 -18.20 -4.46
CA LEU A 327 6.30 -17.55 -4.58
C LEU A 327 7.16 -17.70 -3.31
N ILE A 328 6.57 -17.47 -2.13
CA ILE A 328 7.30 -17.59 -0.86
C ILE A 328 7.62 -19.06 -0.54
N ARG A 329 6.74 -19.99 -0.85
CA ARG A 329 6.99 -21.42 -0.71
C ARG A 329 8.15 -21.89 -1.59
N ASP A 330 8.16 -21.50 -2.85
CA ASP A 330 9.23 -21.84 -3.80
C ASP A 330 10.57 -21.24 -3.35
N TRP A 331 10.56 -19.98 -2.90
CA TRP A 331 11.74 -19.31 -2.39
C TRP A 331 12.31 -20.02 -1.14
N ILE A 332 11.49 -20.34 -0.14
CA ILE A 332 11.93 -21.07 1.06
C ILE A 332 12.42 -22.49 0.68
N SER A 333 11.73 -23.17 -0.25
CA SER A 333 12.13 -24.51 -0.71
C SER A 333 13.52 -24.51 -1.38
N ALA A 334 13.87 -23.43 -2.06
CA ALA A 334 15.15 -23.27 -2.73
C ALA A 334 16.29 -22.83 -1.80
N MET A 335 15.98 -22.43 -0.55
CA MET A 335 17.01 -22.01 0.40
C MET A 335 17.88 -23.20 0.83
N PRO A 336 19.23 -23.08 0.74
CA PRO A 336 20.11 -24.12 1.25
C PRO A 336 20.17 -24.11 2.78
N GLY A 337 20.49 -25.26 3.37
CA GLY A 337 20.72 -25.40 4.80
C GLY A 337 19.51 -25.85 5.60
N GLY A 338 19.49 -25.52 6.88
CA GLY A 338 18.47 -25.83 7.85
C GLY A 338 18.78 -25.18 9.20
N CYS A 339 17.85 -25.22 10.14
CA CYS A 339 18.00 -24.54 11.45
C CYS A 339 18.73 -25.36 12.50
N THR A 340 19.46 -26.40 12.14
CA THR A 340 20.26 -27.22 13.07
C THR A 340 21.50 -26.44 13.52
N GLY A 341 21.58 -26.15 14.83
CA GLY A 341 22.72 -25.43 15.41
C GLY A 341 22.43 -24.00 15.86
N PHE A 342 21.28 -23.45 15.59
CA PHE A 342 20.83 -22.17 16.14
C PHE A 342 20.39 -22.36 17.61
N THR A 343 21.36 -22.52 18.52
CA THR A 343 21.13 -22.30 19.94
C THR A 343 21.06 -20.80 20.16
N GLY A 344 19.84 -20.22 20.09
CA GLY A 344 19.63 -18.82 20.42
C GLY A 344 20.28 -18.52 21.77
N ARG A 345 21.23 -17.62 21.81
CA ARG A 345 21.67 -17.00 23.05
C ARG A 345 20.52 -16.13 23.54
N HIS A 346 19.56 -16.74 24.22
CA HIS A 346 18.70 -15.99 25.11
C HIS A 346 19.59 -15.43 26.21
N GLY A 347 19.87 -14.12 26.16
CA GLY A 347 20.39 -13.40 27.32
C GLY A 347 19.38 -13.57 28.45
N GLN A 348 19.65 -14.50 29.38
CA GLN A 348 18.93 -14.53 30.65
C GLN A 348 19.15 -13.17 31.33
N PRO A 349 18.11 -12.50 31.83
CA PRO A 349 18.32 -11.38 32.74
C PRO A 349 19.01 -11.95 33.97
N THR A 350 20.26 -11.49 34.22
CA THR A 350 20.97 -11.77 35.44
C THR A 350 20.15 -11.25 36.60
N GLY A 351 19.60 -12.21 37.38
CA GLY A 351 18.84 -11.92 38.56
C GLY A 351 19.65 -11.00 39.51
N HIS A 352 19.08 -9.87 39.89
CA HIS A 352 19.52 -9.09 41.00
C HIS A 352 19.23 -9.90 42.29
N ALA A 353 20.27 -10.35 42.96
CA ALA A 353 20.17 -10.87 44.32
C ALA A 353 19.74 -9.72 45.25
N PRO A 354 18.85 -9.97 46.21
CA PRO A 354 18.49 -8.99 47.21
C PRO A 354 19.70 -8.73 48.15
N ARG A 355 20.06 -7.49 48.26
CA ARG A 355 21.03 -7.06 49.31
C ARG A 355 20.31 -7.05 50.67
N SER A 356 20.91 -7.73 51.61
CA SER A 356 20.60 -7.73 53.05
C SER A 356 20.78 -6.37 53.68
#